data_e71bcc5a17e0d32892cc31500a23db2e
#
_entry.id   e71bcc5a17e0d32892cc31500a23db2e
#
_cell.length_a   1.000
_cell.length_b   1.000
_cell.length_c   1.000
_cell.angle_alpha   90.00
_cell.angle_beta   90.00
_cell.angle_gamma   90.00
#
_symmetry.space_group_name_H-M   'P 1'
#
loop_
_entity.id
_entity.type
_entity.pdbx_description
1 polymer ?
#
loop_
_entity_poly.entity_id
_entity_poly.type
_entity_poly.pdbx_seq_one_letter_code
_entity_poly.pdbx_strand_id
1 'polypeptide(L)'
;MGLRIEVKNPDVLVPGPLVVLSRHASLADSLVSAWAMGNIAGLHPRYVLKRELMLDPCLDIVGHRLPNYFLNRTSNNVQEELAGVAALSKDLGHSDVSVIFPEGTRANASKRQRLLEKLTERNPERAQLLAPLTMLLPPKPAGAIALMQGAPQCDVVIAGHVGFDGLDTFGGMLRHLEQGNVKCVMWFRRIARPDIPTESMAAWLDQQWLLLDTEVQAQSEALKGVK
;
A
#
# COMPACT_ATOMS: atom_id res chain seq x y z
N MET A 1 2.42 -11.94 -25.73
CA MET A 1 1.48 -11.30 -24.80
C MET A 1 2.09 -11.32 -23.42
N GLY A 2 2.29 -10.20 -22.78
CA GLY A 2 2.89 -10.27 -21.47
C GLY A 2 2.87 -8.98 -20.68
N LEU A 3 2.53 -9.12 -19.40
CA LEU A 3 2.84 -8.16 -18.37
C LEU A 3 4.33 -8.34 -18.01
N ARG A 4 5.13 -7.30 -18.23
CA ARG A 4 6.53 -7.28 -17.77
C ARG A 4 6.60 -6.49 -16.46
N ILE A 5 6.99 -7.15 -15.40
CA ILE A 5 7.15 -6.53 -14.08
C ILE A 5 8.65 -6.42 -13.81
N GLU A 6 9.12 -5.19 -13.70
CA GLU A 6 10.46 -4.88 -13.22
C GLU A 6 10.38 -4.60 -11.72
N VAL A 7 11.09 -5.35 -10.92
CA VAL A 7 11.16 -5.13 -9.46
C VAL A 7 12.54 -4.59 -9.13
N LYS A 8 12.57 -3.37 -8.57
CA LYS A 8 13.78 -2.69 -8.14
C LYS A 8 13.99 -2.86 -6.65
N ASN A 9 15.24 -3.05 -6.24
CA ASN A 9 15.67 -3.18 -4.84
C ASN A 9 14.91 -4.27 -4.05
N PRO A 10 14.68 -5.48 -4.61
CA PRO A 10 13.98 -6.54 -3.90
C PRO A 10 14.74 -7.05 -2.68
N ASP A 11 16.06 -6.87 -2.64
CA ASP A 11 16.97 -7.22 -1.55
C ASP A 11 16.63 -6.52 -0.23
N VAL A 12 16.01 -5.32 -0.27
CA VAL A 12 15.59 -4.61 0.94
C VAL A 12 14.41 -5.29 1.66
N LEU A 13 13.75 -6.24 1.02
CA LEU A 13 12.68 -7.03 1.62
C LEU A 13 13.20 -8.14 2.56
N VAL A 14 14.47 -8.44 2.52
CA VAL A 14 15.08 -9.48 3.37
C VAL A 14 16.20 -8.90 4.22
N PRO A 15 16.42 -9.39 5.45
CA PRO A 15 15.52 -10.31 6.16
C PRO A 15 14.22 -9.63 6.68
N GLY A 16 13.17 -10.44 6.89
CA GLY A 16 12.00 -10.04 7.67
C GLY A 16 12.22 -10.22 9.18
N PRO A 17 11.19 -10.04 10.03
CA PRO A 17 9.85 -9.60 9.64
C PRO A 17 9.76 -8.11 9.32
N LEU A 18 8.73 -7.73 8.53
CA LEU A 18 8.57 -6.35 8.04
C LEU A 18 7.12 -5.87 8.13
N VAL A 19 6.97 -4.54 8.20
CA VAL A 19 5.70 -3.85 7.94
C VAL A 19 5.79 -3.13 6.60
N VAL A 20 4.89 -3.41 5.67
CA VAL A 20 4.87 -2.78 4.35
C VAL A 20 3.71 -1.80 4.22
N LEU A 21 4.04 -0.56 3.90
CA LEU A 21 3.09 0.49 3.56
C LEU A 21 3.14 0.68 2.04
N SER A 22 2.10 0.22 1.34
CA SER A 22 2.08 0.20 -0.13
C SER A 22 1.16 1.25 -0.72
N ARG A 23 1.57 1.85 -1.83
CA ARG A 23 0.70 2.64 -2.69
C ARG A 23 -0.47 1.80 -3.20
N HIS A 24 -1.64 2.43 -3.44
CA HIS A 24 -2.83 1.78 -3.98
C HIS A 24 -3.39 2.52 -5.20
N ALA A 25 -3.12 2.02 -6.39
CA ALA A 25 -3.57 2.63 -7.65
C ALA A 25 -4.55 1.76 -8.43
N SER A 26 -4.41 0.43 -8.38
CA SER A 26 -5.21 -0.49 -9.20
C SER A 26 -5.65 -1.75 -8.45
N LEU A 27 -6.38 -2.63 -9.12
CA LEU A 27 -6.68 -3.97 -8.59
C LEU A 27 -5.44 -4.88 -8.65
N ALA A 28 -4.60 -4.67 -9.67
CA ALA A 28 -3.44 -5.52 -9.93
C ALA A 28 -2.31 -5.30 -8.92
N ASP A 29 -2.21 -4.13 -8.28
CA ASP A 29 -1.12 -3.82 -7.37
C ASP A 29 -1.06 -4.74 -6.14
N SER A 30 -2.20 -5.13 -5.60
CA SER A 30 -2.27 -6.09 -4.49
C SER A 30 -1.74 -7.47 -4.89
N LEU A 31 -2.10 -7.93 -6.10
CA LEU A 31 -1.66 -9.22 -6.62
C LEU A 31 -0.16 -9.22 -6.93
N VAL A 32 0.32 -8.14 -7.56
CA VAL A 32 1.74 -8.00 -7.91
C VAL A 32 2.60 -7.81 -6.66
N SER A 33 2.12 -7.07 -5.67
CA SER A 33 2.84 -6.95 -4.39
C SER A 33 2.94 -8.29 -3.67
N ALA A 34 1.86 -9.08 -3.64
CA ALA A 34 1.87 -10.43 -3.06
C ALA A 34 2.84 -11.36 -3.80
N TRP A 35 2.83 -11.30 -5.13
CA TRP A 35 3.77 -12.06 -5.96
C TRP A 35 5.23 -11.66 -5.71
N ALA A 36 5.53 -10.36 -5.64
CA ALA A 36 6.89 -9.88 -5.40
C ALA A 36 7.39 -10.30 -4.01
N MET A 37 6.57 -10.16 -2.97
CA MET A 37 6.94 -10.57 -1.62
C MET A 37 7.08 -12.10 -1.51
N GLY A 38 6.14 -12.87 -2.08
CA GLY A 38 6.15 -14.33 -1.98
C GLY A 38 7.21 -14.98 -2.87
N ASN A 39 7.24 -14.66 -4.17
CA ASN A 39 8.08 -15.39 -5.13
C ASN A 39 9.49 -14.82 -5.27
N ILE A 40 9.70 -13.51 -5.01
CA ILE A 40 11.04 -12.92 -5.12
C ILE A 40 11.73 -12.91 -3.77
N ALA A 41 11.03 -12.49 -2.70
CA ALA A 41 11.61 -12.35 -1.39
C ALA A 41 11.36 -13.55 -0.45
N GLY A 42 10.52 -14.53 -0.83
CA GLY A 42 10.19 -15.69 0.00
C GLY A 42 9.42 -15.34 1.28
N LEU A 43 8.70 -14.22 1.28
CA LEU A 43 7.95 -13.73 2.43
C LEU A 43 6.49 -14.17 2.37
N HIS A 44 5.85 -14.27 3.53
CA HIS A 44 4.44 -14.61 3.68
C HIS A 44 3.64 -13.35 4.02
N PRO A 45 2.97 -12.71 3.05
CA PRO A 45 2.25 -11.47 3.30
C PRO A 45 0.91 -11.71 4.02
N ARG A 46 0.65 -10.88 5.04
CA ARG A 46 -0.59 -10.75 5.79
C ARG A 46 -1.20 -9.39 5.47
N TYR A 47 -2.35 -9.35 4.83
CA TYR A 47 -2.96 -8.12 4.35
C TYR A 47 -4.05 -7.58 5.26
N VAL A 48 -4.10 -6.25 5.38
CA VAL A 48 -5.31 -5.55 5.82
C VAL A 48 -6.21 -5.36 4.60
N LEU A 49 -7.30 -6.11 4.55
CA LEU A 49 -8.27 -6.15 3.45
C LEU A 49 -9.55 -5.40 3.84
N LYS A 50 -10.34 -4.98 2.86
CA LYS A 50 -11.68 -4.46 3.11
C LYS A 50 -12.64 -5.61 3.37
N ARG A 51 -13.52 -5.45 4.37
CA ARG A 51 -14.55 -6.45 4.68
C ARG A 51 -15.49 -6.75 3.51
N GLU A 52 -15.78 -5.76 2.67
CA GLU A 52 -16.64 -5.93 1.49
C GLU A 52 -16.06 -6.90 0.45
N LEU A 53 -14.76 -7.18 0.49
CA LEU A 53 -14.14 -8.19 -0.37
C LEU A 53 -14.60 -9.62 -0.04
N MET A 54 -15.14 -9.86 1.15
CA MET A 54 -15.77 -11.14 1.52
C MET A 54 -17.04 -11.46 0.73
N LEU A 55 -17.59 -10.48 0.01
CA LEU A 55 -18.71 -10.70 -0.93
C LEU A 55 -18.28 -11.46 -2.19
N ASP A 56 -16.99 -11.49 -2.50
CA ASP A 56 -16.41 -12.31 -3.56
C ASP A 56 -16.03 -13.68 -2.96
N PRO A 57 -16.65 -14.79 -3.40
CA PRO A 57 -16.38 -16.12 -2.83
C PRO A 57 -14.93 -16.56 -2.91
N CYS A 58 -14.20 -16.16 -3.97
CA CYS A 58 -12.79 -16.50 -4.12
C CYS A 58 -11.94 -15.76 -3.10
N LEU A 59 -12.21 -14.46 -2.91
CA LEU A 59 -11.48 -13.61 -1.96
C LEU A 59 -11.84 -13.96 -0.50
N ASP A 60 -13.08 -14.37 -0.24
CA ASP A 60 -13.51 -14.87 1.07
C ASP A 60 -12.74 -16.14 1.46
N ILE A 61 -12.75 -17.15 0.60
CA ILE A 61 -12.08 -18.43 0.86
C ILE A 61 -10.56 -18.24 1.02
N VAL A 62 -9.92 -17.56 0.08
CA VAL A 62 -8.47 -17.36 0.11
C VAL A 62 -8.07 -16.42 1.25
N GLY A 63 -8.85 -15.36 1.46
CA GLY A 63 -8.58 -14.37 2.49
C GLY A 63 -8.64 -14.93 3.91
N HIS A 64 -9.53 -15.90 4.18
CA HIS A 64 -9.61 -16.57 5.49
C HIS A 64 -8.62 -17.72 5.68
N ARG A 65 -8.11 -18.29 4.60
CA ARG A 65 -7.05 -19.33 4.67
C ARG A 65 -5.66 -18.77 4.94
N LEU A 66 -5.48 -17.48 4.67
CA LEU A 66 -4.26 -16.74 4.98
C LEU A 66 -4.50 -15.87 6.22
N PRO A 67 -3.50 -15.53 7.00
CA PRO A 67 -3.64 -14.70 8.19
C PRO A 67 -3.86 -13.23 7.82
N ASN A 68 -4.98 -12.92 7.16
CA ASN A 68 -5.38 -11.57 6.78
C ASN A 68 -6.37 -10.99 7.81
N TYR A 69 -6.49 -9.66 7.83
CA TYR A 69 -7.50 -8.97 8.63
C TYR A 69 -8.50 -8.21 7.73
N PHE A 70 -9.79 -8.51 7.89
CA PHE A 70 -10.87 -7.85 7.14
C PHE A 70 -11.43 -6.65 7.91
N LEU A 71 -10.91 -5.47 7.58
CA LEU A 71 -11.25 -4.20 8.22
C LEU A 71 -12.67 -3.74 7.85
N ASN A 72 -13.53 -3.56 8.85
CA ASN A 72 -14.84 -2.93 8.70
C ASN A 72 -14.73 -1.41 8.88
N ARG A 73 -14.73 -0.66 7.79
CA ARG A 73 -14.58 0.82 7.80
C ARG A 73 -15.82 1.58 8.25
N THR A 74 -16.95 0.90 8.32
CA THR A 74 -18.22 1.44 8.79
C THR A 74 -18.57 1.00 10.21
N SER A 75 -17.63 0.34 10.89
CA SER A 75 -17.79 -0.07 12.28
C SER A 75 -17.93 1.15 13.19
N ASN A 76 -18.87 1.06 14.12
CA ASN A 76 -19.01 2.05 15.19
C ASN A 76 -17.92 1.88 16.27
N ASN A 77 -17.22 0.74 16.28
CA ASN A 77 -16.14 0.46 17.22
C ASN A 77 -14.77 0.56 16.51
N VAL A 78 -14.31 1.79 16.31
CA VAL A 78 -13.02 2.07 15.66
C VAL A 78 -11.84 1.47 16.44
N GLN A 79 -11.91 1.44 17.77
CA GLN A 79 -10.84 0.91 18.62
C GLN A 79 -10.65 -0.60 18.42
N GLU A 80 -11.73 -1.35 18.30
CA GLU A 80 -11.69 -2.79 18.04
C GLU A 80 -11.07 -3.08 16.66
N GLU A 81 -11.46 -2.31 15.64
CA GLU A 81 -10.89 -2.43 14.30
C GLU A 81 -9.38 -2.13 14.27
N LEU A 82 -8.94 -1.10 14.98
CA LEU A 82 -7.51 -0.78 15.11
C LEU A 82 -6.75 -1.83 15.90
N ALA A 83 -7.36 -2.39 16.96
CA ALA A 83 -6.78 -3.50 17.70
C ALA A 83 -6.61 -4.75 16.82
N GLY A 84 -7.59 -5.06 15.95
CA GLY A 84 -7.50 -6.13 14.98
C GLY A 84 -6.38 -5.90 13.95
N VAL A 85 -6.22 -4.67 13.47
CA VAL A 85 -5.10 -4.31 12.58
C VAL A 85 -3.76 -4.46 13.29
N ALA A 86 -3.64 -4.02 14.53
CA ALA A 86 -2.41 -4.20 15.31
C ALA A 86 -2.09 -5.68 15.56
N ALA A 87 -3.12 -6.49 15.86
CA ALA A 87 -2.97 -7.92 16.08
C ALA A 87 -2.43 -8.67 14.84
N LEU A 88 -2.72 -8.18 13.62
CA LEU A 88 -2.20 -8.74 12.38
C LEU A 88 -0.66 -8.73 12.29
N SER A 89 -0.04 -7.70 12.87
CA SER A 89 1.42 -7.56 12.93
C SER A 89 2.06 -8.16 14.18
N LYS A 90 1.26 -8.63 15.11
CA LYS A 90 1.75 -9.31 16.30
C LYS A 90 2.31 -10.66 15.91
N ASP A 91 3.40 -11.05 16.56
CA ASP A 91 4.02 -12.36 16.37
C ASP A 91 4.39 -12.70 14.91
N LEU A 92 4.89 -11.71 14.16
CA LEU A 92 5.45 -11.93 12.84
C LEU A 92 6.71 -12.79 12.96
N GLY A 93 6.72 -13.93 12.26
CA GLY A 93 7.90 -14.78 12.11
C GLY A 93 8.90 -14.17 11.11
N HIS A 94 10.10 -14.73 11.05
CA HIS A 94 11.21 -14.24 10.22
C HIS A 94 10.86 -14.05 8.74
N SER A 95 9.96 -14.86 8.19
CA SER A 95 9.49 -14.76 6.81
C SER A 95 8.13 -14.06 6.67
N ASP A 96 7.57 -13.50 7.73
CA ASP A 96 6.27 -12.84 7.67
C ASP A 96 6.40 -11.34 7.35
N VAL A 97 5.40 -10.82 6.65
CA VAL A 97 5.28 -9.40 6.37
C VAL A 97 3.81 -8.96 6.47
N SER A 98 3.54 -7.91 7.25
CA SER A 98 2.21 -7.32 7.31
C SER A 98 2.11 -6.15 6.33
N VAL A 99 1.01 -6.08 5.59
CA VAL A 99 0.84 -5.13 4.47
C VAL A 99 -0.44 -4.34 4.62
N ILE A 100 -0.32 -3.02 4.50
CA ILE A 100 -1.47 -2.12 4.43
C ILE A 100 -1.31 -1.10 3.31
N PHE A 101 -2.45 -0.65 2.78
CA PHE A 101 -2.55 0.45 1.83
C PHE A 101 -3.07 1.69 2.57
N PRO A 102 -2.20 2.62 3.02
CA PRO A 102 -2.61 3.76 3.85
C PRO A 102 -3.61 4.70 3.18
N GLU A 103 -3.63 4.75 1.85
CA GLU A 103 -4.62 5.52 1.09
C GLU A 103 -6.05 5.01 1.30
N GLY A 104 -6.17 3.73 1.60
CA GLY A 104 -7.44 3.08 1.90
C GLY A 104 -8.38 2.92 0.70
N THR A 105 -8.04 3.45 -0.46
CA THR A 105 -8.76 3.27 -1.73
C THR A 105 -7.82 3.58 -2.88
N ARG A 106 -8.14 3.08 -4.07
CA ARG A 106 -7.36 3.35 -5.28
C ARG A 106 -7.32 4.83 -5.61
N ALA A 107 -6.09 5.34 -5.88
CA ALA A 107 -5.83 6.74 -6.16
C ALA A 107 -6.42 7.17 -7.52
N ASN A 108 -7.02 8.36 -7.55
CA ASN A 108 -7.30 9.13 -8.75
C ASN A 108 -7.43 10.61 -8.42
N ALA A 109 -7.34 11.48 -9.43
CA ALA A 109 -7.32 12.93 -9.26
C ALA A 109 -8.58 13.47 -8.54
N SER A 110 -9.77 13.02 -8.93
CA SER A 110 -11.04 13.46 -8.34
C SER A 110 -11.15 13.09 -6.84
N LYS A 111 -10.73 11.88 -6.48
CA LYS A 111 -10.71 11.47 -5.06
C LYS A 111 -9.68 12.26 -4.26
N ARG A 112 -8.51 12.52 -4.83
CA ARG A 112 -7.46 13.30 -4.17
C ARG A 112 -7.96 14.68 -3.84
N GLN A 113 -8.52 15.40 -4.82
CA GLN A 113 -9.08 16.73 -4.62
C GLN A 113 -10.13 16.72 -3.50
N ARG A 114 -11.11 15.83 -3.57
CA ARG A 114 -12.17 15.71 -2.55
C ARG A 114 -11.63 15.40 -1.15
N LEU A 115 -10.56 14.59 -1.07
CA LEU A 115 -9.95 14.25 0.22
C LEU A 115 -9.16 15.45 0.79
N LEU A 116 -8.48 16.22 -0.05
CA LEU A 116 -7.78 17.43 0.37
C LEU A 116 -8.79 18.51 0.82
N GLU A 117 -9.90 18.71 0.11
CA GLU A 117 -10.97 19.62 0.52
C GLU A 117 -11.50 19.26 1.91
N LYS A 118 -11.87 17.99 2.14
CA LYS A 118 -12.31 17.51 3.46
C LYS A 118 -11.24 17.62 4.54
N LEU A 119 -9.98 17.46 4.16
CA LEU A 119 -8.87 17.61 5.10
C LEU A 119 -8.69 19.07 5.47
N THR A 120 -8.87 20.01 4.54
CA THR A 120 -8.82 21.46 4.80
C THR A 120 -9.85 21.88 5.84
N GLU A 121 -11.06 21.31 5.82
CA GLU A 121 -12.10 21.58 6.81
C GLU A 121 -11.75 21.07 8.22
N ARG A 122 -10.99 19.95 8.31
CA ARG A 122 -10.71 19.26 9.58
C ARG A 122 -9.36 19.59 10.17
N ASN A 123 -8.37 19.75 9.33
CA ASN A 123 -6.97 20.02 9.68
C ASN A 123 -6.28 20.80 8.55
N PRO A 124 -6.43 22.14 8.53
CA PRO A 124 -5.89 23.00 7.47
C PRO A 124 -4.35 22.89 7.32
N GLU A 125 -3.63 22.78 8.42
CA GLU A 125 -2.16 22.69 8.41
C GLU A 125 -1.70 21.41 7.68
N ARG A 126 -2.31 20.27 8.01
CA ARG A 126 -2.02 19.01 7.35
C ARG A 126 -2.46 19.01 5.88
N ALA A 127 -3.58 19.68 5.57
CA ALA A 127 -4.04 19.85 4.19
C ALA A 127 -3.04 20.65 3.36
N GLN A 128 -2.48 21.73 3.92
CA GLN A 128 -1.44 22.54 3.28
C GLN A 128 -0.16 21.72 3.07
N LEU A 129 0.26 20.91 4.05
CA LEU A 129 1.40 20.02 3.93
C LEU A 129 1.23 19.01 2.79
N LEU A 130 0.03 18.42 2.64
CA LEU A 130 -0.26 17.38 1.65
C LEU A 130 -0.79 17.93 0.31
N ALA A 131 -0.98 19.24 0.17
CA ALA A 131 -1.40 19.87 -1.09
C ALA A 131 -0.49 19.55 -2.30
N PRO A 132 0.84 19.34 -2.14
CA PRO A 132 1.72 18.97 -3.25
C PRO A 132 1.48 17.57 -3.84
N LEU A 133 0.68 16.70 -3.21
CA LEU A 133 0.39 15.37 -3.74
C LEU A 133 -0.24 15.43 -5.13
N THR A 134 0.34 14.74 -6.10
CA THR A 134 -0.11 14.70 -7.49
C THR A 134 -0.57 13.34 -7.95
N MET A 135 0.03 12.27 -7.45
CA MET A 135 -0.20 10.89 -7.85
C MET A 135 -0.91 10.06 -6.78
N LEU A 136 -0.62 10.33 -5.50
CA LEU A 136 -1.16 9.59 -4.35
C LEU A 136 -2.36 10.30 -3.72
N LEU A 137 -3.06 9.61 -2.83
CA LEU A 137 -4.07 10.18 -1.95
C LEU A 137 -3.45 10.51 -0.58
N PRO A 138 -3.96 11.51 0.16
CA PRO A 138 -3.61 11.71 1.55
C PRO A 138 -3.71 10.42 2.36
N PRO A 139 -2.66 9.98 3.07
CA PRO A 139 -2.69 8.72 3.79
C PRO A 139 -3.59 8.81 5.02
N LYS A 140 -4.24 7.71 5.38
CA LYS A 140 -5.01 7.54 6.61
C LYS A 140 -4.08 6.95 7.67
N PRO A 141 -3.64 7.72 8.67
CA PRO A 141 -2.57 7.29 9.56
C PRO A 141 -2.99 6.19 10.53
N ALA A 142 -4.24 6.18 10.98
CA ALA A 142 -4.68 5.31 12.08
C ALA A 142 -4.37 3.83 11.86
N GLY A 143 -4.73 3.26 10.69
CA GLY A 143 -4.47 1.86 10.37
C GLY A 143 -2.98 1.55 10.21
N ALA A 144 -2.21 2.44 9.53
CA ALA A 144 -0.77 2.28 9.36
C ALA A 144 -0.04 2.33 10.71
N ILE A 145 -0.42 3.26 11.59
CA ILE A 145 0.13 3.38 12.94
C ILE A 145 -0.20 2.14 13.76
N ALA A 146 -1.46 1.68 13.76
CA ALA A 146 -1.86 0.48 14.47
C ALA A 146 -1.04 -0.74 14.02
N LEU A 147 -0.82 -0.90 12.71
CA LEU A 147 -0.02 -2.00 12.15
C LEU A 147 1.44 -1.91 12.64
N MET A 148 2.06 -0.72 12.59
CA MET A 148 3.43 -0.49 13.08
C MET A 148 3.56 -0.67 14.60
N GLN A 149 2.54 -0.31 15.36
CA GLN A 149 2.50 -0.51 16.81
C GLN A 149 2.36 -1.98 17.20
N GLY A 150 1.68 -2.79 16.37
CA GLY A 150 1.59 -4.23 16.55
C GLY A 150 2.93 -4.97 16.40
N ALA A 151 3.87 -4.37 15.65
CA ALA A 151 5.22 -4.91 15.43
C ALA A 151 6.30 -3.83 15.70
N PRO A 152 6.49 -3.41 16.96
CA PRO A 152 7.35 -2.29 17.32
C PRO A 152 8.83 -2.52 17.04
N GLN A 153 9.24 -3.76 16.80
CA GLN A 153 10.63 -4.15 16.49
C GLN A 153 10.89 -4.27 14.97
N CYS A 154 9.84 -4.21 14.13
CA CYS A 154 9.98 -4.44 12.70
C CYS A 154 10.34 -3.16 11.95
N ASP A 155 11.23 -3.28 10.98
CA ASP A 155 11.47 -2.23 10.00
C ASP A 155 10.23 -2.02 9.12
N VAL A 156 10.14 -0.81 8.55
CA VAL A 156 9.05 -0.45 7.66
C VAL A 156 9.56 -0.34 6.23
N VAL A 157 8.81 -0.92 5.29
CA VAL A 157 9.09 -0.80 3.87
C VAL A 157 8.00 0.02 3.20
N ILE A 158 8.40 1.06 2.49
CA ILE A 158 7.53 1.82 1.60
C ILE A 158 7.60 1.17 0.22
N ALA A 159 6.45 0.76 -0.30
CA ALA A 159 6.35 0.11 -1.61
C ALA A 159 5.68 1.05 -2.63
N GLY A 160 6.42 1.41 -3.67
CA GLY A 160 5.94 2.19 -4.80
C GLY A 160 5.81 1.35 -6.07
N HIS A 161 4.95 1.78 -6.96
CA HIS A 161 4.79 1.14 -8.28
C HIS A 161 4.18 2.09 -9.29
N VAL A 162 4.43 1.82 -10.59
CA VAL A 162 3.84 2.53 -11.74
C VAL A 162 3.54 1.54 -12.88
N GLY A 163 2.76 1.96 -13.86
CA GLY A 163 2.42 1.15 -15.04
C GLY A 163 1.20 0.25 -14.83
N PHE A 164 0.44 0.46 -13.74
CA PHE A 164 -0.82 -0.26 -13.47
C PHE A 164 -2.06 0.54 -13.89
N ASP A 165 -1.87 1.64 -14.62
CA ASP A 165 -2.97 2.47 -15.10
C ASP A 165 -3.86 1.66 -16.07
N GLY A 166 -5.18 1.73 -15.88
CA GLY A 166 -6.14 0.94 -16.66
C GLY A 166 -6.30 -0.52 -16.25
N LEU A 167 -5.55 -1.01 -15.24
CA LEU A 167 -5.69 -2.35 -14.65
C LEU A 167 -6.62 -2.36 -13.41
N ASP A 168 -7.51 -1.39 -13.33
CA ASP A 168 -8.44 -1.20 -12.21
C ASP A 168 -9.74 -1.99 -12.33
N THR A 169 -10.01 -2.54 -13.53
CA THR A 169 -11.14 -3.43 -13.81
C THR A 169 -10.67 -4.67 -14.55
N PHE A 170 -11.43 -5.78 -14.42
CA PHE A 170 -11.13 -7.01 -15.14
C PHE A 170 -11.13 -6.80 -16.67
N GLY A 171 -12.09 -6.04 -17.19
CA GLY A 171 -12.13 -5.68 -18.63
C GLY A 171 -10.98 -4.76 -19.05
N GLY A 172 -10.49 -3.89 -18.18
CA GLY A 172 -9.28 -3.10 -18.38
C GLY A 172 -8.03 -3.99 -18.46
N MET A 173 -7.90 -4.95 -17.53
CA MET A 173 -6.82 -5.94 -17.56
C MET A 173 -6.80 -6.74 -18.87
N LEU A 174 -7.94 -7.26 -19.32
CA LEU A 174 -8.02 -8.00 -20.57
C LEU A 174 -7.59 -7.15 -21.77
N ARG A 175 -8.10 -5.91 -21.90
CA ARG A 175 -7.70 -4.99 -22.98
C ARG A 175 -6.20 -4.69 -22.98
N HIS A 176 -5.60 -4.49 -21.81
CA HIS A 176 -4.16 -4.25 -21.71
C HIS A 176 -3.34 -5.48 -22.08
N LEU A 177 -3.80 -6.68 -21.73
CA LEU A 177 -3.17 -7.94 -22.12
C LEU A 177 -3.27 -8.18 -23.64
N GLU A 178 -4.37 -7.78 -24.29
CA GLU A 178 -4.53 -7.83 -25.75
C GLU A 178 -3.58 -6.87 -26.49
N GLN A 179 -3.37 -5.68 -25.95
CA GLN A 179 -2.48 -4.67 -26.54
C GLN A 179 -0.99 -5.05 -26.46
N GLY A 180 -0.64 -6.05 -25.65
CA GLY A 180 0.73 -6.55 -25.46
C GLY A 180 1.69 -5.55 -24.80
N ASN A 181 2.70 -6.03 -24.10
CA ASN A 181 3.79 -5.23 -23.54
C ASN A 181 3.40 -4.16 -22.48
N VAL A 182 2.53 -4.50 -21.54
CA VAL A 182 2.36 -3.68 -20.33
C VAL A 182 3.62 -3.78 -19.49
N LYS A 183 4.35 -2.68 -19.35
CA LYS A 183 5.51 -2.59 -18.46
C LYS A 183 5.07 -1.97 -17.12
N CYS A 184 5.27 -2.71 -16.06
CA CYS A 184 5.08 -2.23 -14.69
C CYS A 184 6.43 -2.19 -13.98
N VAL A 185 6.63 -1.19 -13.15
CA VAL A 185 7.81 -1.05 -12.30
C VAL A 185 7.33 -0.99 -10.87
N MET A 186 7.94 -1.81 -10.00
CA MET A 186 7.73 -1.80 -8.56
C MET A 186 9.07 -1.60 -7.86
N TRP A 187 9.10 -0.85 -6.77
CA TRP A 187 10.29 -0.63 -5.96
C TRP A 187 9.97 -0.60 -4.48
N PHE A 188 11.00 -0.82 -3.68
CA PHE A 188 10.90 -0.87 -2.24
C PHE A 188 11.96 0.02 -1.60
N ARG A 189 11.61 0.68 -0.50
CA ARG A 189 12.52 1.47 0.33
C ARG A 189 12.31 1.11 1.79
N ARG A 190 13.34 0.48 2.40
CA ARG A 190 13.33 0.06 3.80
C ARG A 190 13.79 1.20 4.69
N ILE A 191 13.12 1.35 5.81
CA ILE A 191 13.39 2.32 6.86
C ILE A 191 13.57 1.54 8.15
N ALA A 192 14.72 1.68 8.78
CA ALA A 192 15.02 1.00 10.02
C ALA A 192 14.09 1.48 11.13
N ARG A 193 13.67 0.59 12.00
CA ARG A 193 12.72 0.92 13.07
C ARG A 193 13.18 2.08 13.96
N PRO A 194 14.47 2.19 14.35
CA PRO A 194 14.95 3.32 15.15
C PRO A 194 14.80 4.69 14.49
N ASP A 195 14.73 4.73 13.15
CA ASP A 195 14.58 5.98 12.37
C ASP A 195 13.12 6.46 12.30
N ILE A 196 12.19 5.71 12.88
CA ILE A 196 10.75 6.02 12.86
C ILE A 196 10.35 6.62 14.21
N PRO A 197 9.92 7.89 14.25
CA PRO A 197 9.56 8.54 15.52
C PRO A 197 8.28 7.90 16.13
N THR A 198 8.31 7.63 17.41
CA THR A 198 7.17 7.01 18.12
C THR A 198 6.03 7.99 18.40
N GLU A 199 6.34 9.25 18.68
CA GLU A 199 5.35 10.26 19.06
C GLU A 199 4.70 10.96 17.86
N SER A 200 5.38 11.01 16.71
CA SER A 200 4.94 11.74 15.52
C SER A 200 4.77 10.86 14.27
N MET A 201 4.39 9.59 14.46
CA MET A 201 4.23 8.63 13.34
C MET A 201 3.31 9.14 12.22
N ALA A 202 2.27 9.93 12.55
CA ALA A 202 1.36 10.47 11.54
C ALA A 202 2.07 11.49 10.64
N ALA A 203 2.83 12.41 11.22
CA ALA A 203 3.59 13.39 10.46
C ALA A 203 4.73 12.72 9.67
N TRP A 204 5.39 11.73 10.26
CA TRP A 204 6.38 10.91 9.56
C TRP A 204 5.75 10.20 8.34
N LEU A 205 4.58 9.61 8.49
CA LEU A 205 3.87 8.96 7.38
C LEU A 205 3.54 9.94 6.26
N ASP A 206 3.08 11.14 6.60
CA ASP A 206 2.81 12.20 5.62
C ASP A 206 4.07 12.56 4.83
N GLN A 207 5.22 12.70 5.50
CA GLN A 207 6.51 12.95 4.85
C GLN A 207 6.91 11.80 3.92
N GLN A 208 6.77 10.53 4.37
CA GLN A 208 7.08 9.37 3.53
C GLN A 208 6.16 9.31 2.30
N TRP A 209 4.91 9.77 2.43
CA TRP A 209 3.95 9.79 1.33
C TRP A 209 4.27 10.88 0.30
N LEU A 210 4.72 12.05 0.73
CA LEU A 210 5.21 13.11 -0.17
C LEU A 210 6.46 12.67 -0.95
N LEU A 211 7.40 12.00 -0.28
CA LEU A 211 8.57 11.41 -0.94
C LEU A 211 8.16 10.35 -1.97
N LEU A 212 7.25 9.46 -1.59
CA LEU A 212 6.74 8.43 -2.50
C LEU A 212 6.00 9.04 -3.70
N ASP A 213 5.23 10.12 -3.51
CA ASP A 213 4.55 10.82 -4.62
C ASP A 213 5.56 11.35 -5.65
N THR A 214 6.66 11.94 -5.19
CA THR A 214 7.76 12.41 -6.04
C THR A 214 8.43 11.24 -6.79
N GLU A 215 8.70 10.13 -6.09
CA GLU A 215 9.26 8.93 -6.70
C GLU A 215 8.32 8.36 -7.78
N VAL A 216 7.01 8.29 -7.50
CA VAL A 216 6.00 7.81 -8.45
C VAL A 216 5.91 8.71 -9.67
N GLN A 217 5.96 10.03 -9.50
CA GLN A 217 5.97 10.98 -10.61
C GLN A 217 7.18 10.74 -11.51
N ALA A 218 8.38 10.71 -10.95
CA ALA A 218 9.63 10.48 -11.70
C ALA A 218 9.63 9.13 -12.45
N GLN A 219 9.19 8.04 -11.79
CA GLN A 219 9.10 6.73 -12.44
C GLN A 219 8.01 6.68 -13.54
N SER A 220 6.90 7.41 -13.36
CA SER A 220 5.85 7.51 -14.38
C SER A 220 6.35 8.25 -15.63
N GLU A 221 7.11 9.31 -15.46
CA GLU A 221 7.73 10.06 -16.56
C GLU A 221 8.76 9.20 -17.30
N ALA A 222 9.64 8.51 -16.56
CA ALA A 222 10.62 7.60 -17.14
C ALA A 222 9.96 6.47 -17.94
N LEU A 223 8.83 5.93 -17.46
CA LEU A 223 8.10 4.86 -18.14
C LEU A 223 7.46 5.34 -19.46
N LYS A 224 7.02 6.61 -19.53
CA LYS A 224 6.45 7.22 -20.75
C LYS A 224 7.52 7.56 -21.79
N GLY A 225 8.74 7.91 -21.36
CA GLY A 225 9.87 8.26 -22.23
C GLY A 225 10.53 7.07 -22.96
N VAL A 226 10.16 5.84 -22.59
CA VAL A 226 10.70 4.58 -23.15
C VAL A 226 9.79 4.01 -24.27
N LYS A 227 8.81 4.78 -24.74
CA LYS A 227 7.93 4.38 -25.88
C LYS A 227 8.55 4.71 -27.22
#